data_6507cec53bba77b72e95fc96e78f55db
#
_entry.id   6507cec53bba77b72e95fc96e78f55db
#
_cell.length_a   1.000
_cell.length_b   1.000
_cell.length_c   1.000
_cell.angle_alpha   90.00
_cell.angle_beta   90.00
_cell.angle_gamma   90.00
#
_symmetry.space_group_name_H-M   'P 1'
#
loop_
_entity.id
_entity.type
_entity.pdbx_description
1 polymer ?
#
loop_
_entity_poly.entity_id
_entity_poly.type
_entity_poly.pdbx_seq_one_letter_code
_entity_poly.pdbx_strand_id
1 'polypeptide(L)'
;MRDYANDPATAIVALTHDPRIDDMGLMEALETEAFYIGAMGSTRSSASRRERLLALDLNPADIDRLHAPIGLPIGSKTPPEIAIAILAEITAVRKHRATAARDHVAAIA
;
A
#
# COMPACT_ATOMS: atom_id res chain seq x y z
N MET A 1 -11.94 8.86 7.73
CA MET A 1 -10.97 8.25 6.80
C MET A 1 -11.40 8.36 5.34
N ARG A 2 -12.65 8.06 5.00
CA ARG A 2 -13.10 8.05 3.60
C ARG A 2 -12.90 9.36 2.86
N ASP A 3 -13.20 10.48 3.48
CA ASP A 3 -13.13 11.79 2.82
C ASP A 3 -11.70 12.18 2.43
N TYR A 4 -10.73 11.81 3.28
CA TYR A 4 -9.31 12.11 3.03
C TYR A 4 -8.64 11.01 2.22
N ALA A 5 -9.00 9.76 2.46
CA ALA A 5 -8.35 8.60 1.84
C ALA A 5 -8.75 8.42 0.38
N ASN A 6 -9.86 8.96 -0.06
CA ASN A 6 -10.29 8.88 -1.45
C ASN A 6 -9.63 9.92 -2.36
N ASP A 7 -8.55 10.53 -1.90
CA ASP A 7 -7.73 11.46 -2.67
C ASP A 7 -6.57 10.70 -3.32
N PRO A 8 -6.37 10.82 -4.65
CA PRO A 8 -5.24 10.18 -5.32
C PRO A 8 -3.86 10.59 -4.81
N ALA A 9 -3.77 11.67 -4.04
CA ALA A 9 -2.51 12.10 -3.43
C ALA A 9 -2.28 11.50 -2.03
N THR A 10 -3.18 10.63 -1.56
CA THR A 10 -3.12 10.06 -0.21
C THR A 10 -2.41 8.72 -0.21
N ALA A 11 -1.56 8.50 0.80
CA ALA A 11 -0.97 7.21 1.12
C ALA A 11 -1.57 6.70 2.43
N ILE A 12 -1.95 5.43 2.45
CA ILE A 12 -2.55 4.78 3.63
C ILE A 12 -1.61 3.70 4.13
N VAL A 13 -1.31 3.71 5.43
CA VAL A 13 -0.38 2.76 6.03
C VAL A 13 -1.03 2.13 7.26
N ALA A 14 -1.10 0.80 7.29
CA ALA A 14 -1.62 0.03 8.42
C ALA A 14 -0.45 -0.43 9.29
N LEU A 15 -0.39 0.04 10.52
CA LEU A 15 0.74 -0.17 11.43
C LEU A 15 0.35 -0.88 12.73
N THR A 16 -0.88 -1.37 12.88
CA THR A 16 -1.30 -2.00 14.13
C THR A 16 -0.77 -3.43 14.25
N HIS A 17 -0.82 -3.97 15.45
CA HIS A 17 -0.45 -5.37 15.72
C HIS A 17 -1.68 -6.29 15.73
N ASP A 18 -2.88 -5.75 15.54
CA ASP A 18 -4.10 -6.55 15.48
C ASP A 18 -4.51 -6.80 14.02
N PRO A 19 -4.35 -8.03 13.52
CA PRO A 19 -4.67 -8.32 12.11
C PRO A 19 -6.13 -8.05 11.75
N ARG A 20 -7.06 -8.16 12.70
CA ARG A 20 -8.48 -7.93 12.42
C ARG A 20 -8.78 -6.46 12.18
N ILE A 21 -8.14 -5.59 12.96
CA ILE A 21 -8.29 -4.14 12.79
C ILE A 21 -7.65 -3.72 11.47
N ASP A 22 -6.46 -4.23 11.17
CA ASP A 22 -5.76 -3.91 9.93
C ASP A 22 -6.56 -4.41 8.72
N ASP A 23 -7.09 -5.63 8.77
CA ASP A 23 -7.86 -6.18 7.64
C ASP A 23 -9.12 -5.36 7.37
N MET A 24 -9.83 -4.91 8.40
CA MET A 24 -11.00 -4.06 8.23
C MET A 24 -10.64 -2.71 7.60
N GLY A 25 -9.56 -2.09 8.10
CA GLY A 25 -9.07 -0.83 7.55
C GLY A 25 -8.59 -0.97 6.11
N LEU A 26 -7.94 -2.08 5.79
CA LEU A 26 -7.44 -2.34 4.44
C LEU A 26 -8.57 -2.62 3.44
N MET A 27 -9.63 -3.30 3.86
CA MET A 27 -10.81 -3.48 3.01
C MET A 27 -11.39 -2.12 2.62
N GLU A 28 -11.51 -1.21 3.57
CA GLU A 28 -12.00 0.13 3.30
C GLU A 28 -11.01 0.94 2.44
N ALA A 29 -9.72 0.84 2.73
CA ALA A 29 -8.66 1.52 1.99
C ALA A 29 -8.60 1.09 0.53
N LEU A 30 -8.79 -0.20 0.24
CA LEU A 30 -8.74 -0.73 -1.11
C LEU A 30 -9.92 -0.28 -1.98
N GLU A 31 -10.97 0.28 -1.38
CA GLU A 31 -12.07 0.91 -2.12
C GLU A 31 -11.77 2.37 -2.49
N THR A 32 -10.66 2.94 -2.01
CA THR A 32 -10.30 4.33 -2.25
C THR A 32 -9.36 4.48 -3.45
N GLU A 33 -9.15 5.74 -3.87
CA GLU A 33 -8.23 6.09 -4.94
C GLU A 33 -6.81 6.39 -4.45
N ALA A 34 -6.50 6.12 -3.18
CA ALA A 34 -5.17 6.35 -2.62
C ALA A 34 -4.10 5.74 -3.52
N PHE A 35 -3.02 6.49 -3.77
CA PHE A 35 -1.96 6.01 -4.66
C PHE A 35 -1.08 4.94 -4.02
N TYR A 36 -1.09 4.85 -2.70
CA TYR A 36 -0.26 3.90 -1.96
C TYR A 36 -1.05 3.34 -0.78
N ILE A 37 -1.06 2.03 -0.66
CA ILE A 37 -1.66 1.33 0.47
C ILE A 37 -0.65 0.28 0.92
N GLY A 38 -0.22 0.34 2.18
CA GLY A 38 0.77 -0.57 2.71
C GLY A 38 0.41 -1.09 4.08
N ALA A 39 0.90 -2.27 4.42
CA ALA A 39 0.65 -2.90 5.71
C ALA A 39 1.91 -3.55 6.26
N MET A 40 2.18 -3.34 7.54
CA MET A 40 3.28 -3.98 8.23
C MET A 40 3.03 -5.47 8.42
N GLY A 41 4.11 -6.24 8.45
CA GLY A 41 4.08 -7.66 8.71
C GLY A 41 5.25 -8.36 8.06
N SER A 42 5.43 -9.64 8.42
CA SER A 42 6.40 -10.49 7.76
C SER A 42 5.85 -10.98 6.41
N THR A 43 6.71 -11.58 5.60
CA THR A 43 6.29 -12.24 4.36
C THR A 43 5.21 -13.28 4.63
N ARG A 44 5.36 -14.05 5.72
CA ARG A 44 4.41 -15.09 6.10
C ARG A 44 3.06 -14.50 6.51
N SER A 45 3.07 -13.46 7.36
CA SER A 45 1.82 -12.83 7.81
C SER A 45 1.13 -12.09 6.66
N SER A 46 1.89 -11.56 5.72
CA SER A 46 1.36 -10.90 4.53
C SER A 46 0.67 -11.90 3.60
N ALA A 47 1.22 -13.10 3.44
CA ALA A 47 0.58 -14.16 2.66
C ALA A 47 -0.74 -14.60 3.31
N SER A 48 -0.76 -14.76 4.63
CA SER A 48 -1.98 -15.10 5.37
C SER A 48 -3.05 -14.02 5.23
N ARG A 49 -2.63 -12.75 5.25
CA ARG A 49 -3.55 -11.61 5.04
C ARG A 49 -4.18 -11.67 3.66
N ARG A 50 -3.39 -11.94 2.64
CA ARG A 50 -3.91 -12.05 1.28
C ARG A 50 -4.99 -13.14 1.19
N GLU A 51 -4.77 -14.29 1.82
CA GLU A 51 -5.76 -15.36 1.86
C GLU A 51 -7.04 -14.92 2.55
N ARG A 52 -6.93 -14.21 3.67
CA ARG A 52 -8.12 -13.71 4.40
C ARG A 52 -8.90 -12.70 3.56
N LEU A 53 -8.22 -11.80 2.88
CA LEU A 53 -8.87 -10.79 2.04
C LEU A 53 -9.57 -11.44 0.84
N LEU A 54 -8.95 -12.45 0.23
CA LEU A 54 -9.58 -13.22 -0.84
C LEU A 54 -10.83 -13.95 -0.36
N ALA A 55 -10.79 -14.50 0.87
CA ALA A 55 -11.93 -15.18 1.46
C ALA A 55 -13.11 -14.24 1.75
N LEU A 56 -12.85 -12.93 1.82
CA LEU A 56 -13.87 -11.90 2.00
C LEU A 56 -14.40 -11.36 0.66
N ASP A 57 -14.14 -12.07 -0.43
CA ASP A 57 -14.60 -11.74 -1.78
C ASP A 57 -14.06 -10.43 -2.36
N LEU A 58 -12.90 -9.95 -1.84
CA LEU A 58 -12.25 -8.81 -2.47
C LEU A 58 -11.67 -9.20 -3.83
N ASN A 59 -11.70 -8.26 -4.76
CA ASN A 59 -11.14 -8.46 -6.09
C ASN A 59 -9.62 -8.64 -6.00
N PRO A 60 -9.04 -9.72 -6.56
CA PRO A 60 -7.58 -9.90 -6.56
C PRO A 60 -6.80 -8.71 -7.10
N ALA A 61 -7.32 -8.01 -8.09
CA ALA A 61 -6.66 -6.81 -8.63
C ALA A 61 -6.55 -5.69 -7.60
N ASP A 62 -7.56 -5.53 -6.74
CA ASP A 62 -7.52 -4.55 -5.64
C ASP A 62 -6.50 -4.98 -4.58
N ILE A 63 -6.45 -6.27 -4.25
CA ILE A 63 -5.49 -6.80 -3.28
C ILE A 63 -4.06 -6.63 -3.79
N ASP A 64 -3.83 -6.72 -5.08
CA ASP A 64 -2.51 -6.53 -5.68
C ASP A 64 -1.98 -5.10 -5.53
N ARG A 65 -2.83 -4.13 -5.24
CA ARG A 65 -2.42 -2.77 -4.92
C ARG A 65 -1.77 -2.65 -3.54
N LEU A 66 -1.95 -3.65 -2.69
CA LEU A 66 -1.42 -3.63 -1.33
C LEU A 66 0.07 -3.94 -1.31
N HIS A 67 0.86 -3.06 -0.69
CA HIS A 67 2.27 -3.29 -0.42
C HIS A 67 2.43 -3.99 0.93
N ALA A 68 2.61 -5.28 0.92
CA ALA A 68 2.75 -6.09 2.14
C ALA A 68 3.73 -7.24 1.89
N PRO A 69 4.82 -7.32 2.63
CA PRO A 69 5.27 -6.40 3.68
C PRO A 69 5.55 -4.99 3.15
N ILE A 70 5.25 -3.99 3.99
CA ILE A 70 5.45 -2.58 3.61
C ILE A 70 6.94 -2.24 3.56
N GLY A 71 7.32 -1.37 2.63
CA GLY A 71 8.67 -0.82 2.53
C GLY A 71 9.56 -1.56 1.53
N LEU A 72 10.59 -0.87 1.03
CA LEU A 72 11.56 -1.50 0.14
C LEU A 72 12.38 -2.55 0.88
N PRO A 73 12.77 -3.66 0.22
CA PRO A 73 13.52 -4.75 0.86
C PRO A 73 15.00 -4.39 1.00
N ILE A 74 15.32 -3.46 1.87
CA ILE A 74 16.69 -2.98 2.11
C ILE A 74 17.36 -3.65 3.32
N GLY A 75 16.75 -4.71 3.87
CA GLY A 75 17.27 -5.39 5.05
C GLY A 75 17.03 -4.63 6.34
N SER A 76 16.03 -3.76 6.39
CA SER A 76 15.74 -2.94 7.57
C SER A 76 15.33 -3.80 8.76
N LYS A 77 15.88 -3.48 9.94
CA LYS A 77 15.62 -4.21 11.19
C LYS A 77 15.25 -3.29 12.35
N THR A 78 15.70 -2.06 12.32
CA THR A 78 15.43 -1.08 13.39
C THR A 78 14.28 -0.18 12.99
N PRO A 79 13.54 0.42 13.96
CA PRO A 79 12.46 1.35 13.63
C PRO A 79 12.84 2.47 12.66
N PRO A 80 14.00 3.16 12.84
CA PRO A 80 14.41 4.18 11.86
C PRO A 80 14.62 3.61 10.44
N GLU A 81 15.22 2.43 10.33
CA GLU A 81 15.45 1.78 9.05
C GLU A 81 14.13 1.38 8.39
N ILE A 82 13.18 0.88 9.17
CA ILE A 82 11.85 0.52 8.69
C ILE A 82 11.13 1.77 8.17
N ALA A 83 11.21 2.88 8.91
CA ALA A 83 10.61 4.14 8.47
C ALA A 83 11.21 4.63 7.15
N ILE A 84 12.52 4.53 7.00
CA ILE A 84 13.22 4.89 5.74
C ILE A 84 12.74 4.02 4.60
N ALA A 85 12.62 2.72 4.82
CA ALA A 85 12.15 1.77 3.80
C ALA A 85 10.73 2.08 3.34
N ILE A 86 9.85 2.43 4.28
CA ILE A 86 8.46 2.80 3.98
C ILE A 86 8.41 4.09 3.17
N LEU A 87 9.09 5.13 3.61
CA LEU A 87 9.13 6.41 2.92
C LEU A 87 9.75 6.30 1.53
N ALA A 88 10.77 5.46 1.39
CA ALA A 88 11.41 5.21 0.11
C ALA A 88 10.43 4.54 -0.86
N GLU A 89 9.66 3.55 -0.40
CA GLU A 89 8.68 2.87 -1.24
C GLU A 89 7.56 3.82 -1.66
N ILE A 90 7.01 4.59 -0.70
CA ILE A 90 5.97 5.58 -1.00
C ILE A 90 6.47 6.59 -2.05
N THR A 91 7.69 7.07 -1.89
CA THR A 91 8.30 8.02 -2.82
C THR A 91 8.47 7.40 -4.20
N ALA A 92 8.94 6.15 -4.27
CA ALA A 92 9.14 5.45 -5.53
C ALA A 92 7.81 5.26 -6.28
N VAL A 93 6.77 4.85 -5.58
CA VAL A 93 5.43 4.66 -6.18
C VAL A 93 4.89 5.99 -6.71
N ARG A 94 5.03 7.06 -5.93
CA ARG A 94 4.57 8.39 -6.35
C ARG A 94 5.35 8.89 -7.57
N LYS A 95 6.67 8.70 -7.61
CA LYS A 95 7.51 9.11 -8.74
C LYS A 95 7.20 8.33 -10.00
N HIS A 96 7.03 7.04 -9.88
CA HIS A 96 6.66 6.18 -11.00
C HIS A 96 5.33 6.61 -11.61
N ARG A 97 4.34 6.90 -10.79
CA ARG A 97 3.04 7.39 -11.23
C ARG A 97 3.16 8.74 -11.96
N ALA A 98 3.93 9.68 -11.40
CA ALA A 98 4.14 10.98 -12.00
C ALA A 98 4.88 10.87 -13.34
N THR A 99 5.87 9.97 -13.44
CA THR A 99 6.59 9.71 -14.67
C THR A 99 5.69 9.14 -15.75
N ALA A 100 4.86 8.17 -15.40
CA ALA A 100 3.89 7.58 -16.32
C ALA A 100 2.91 8.63 -16.85
N ALA A 101 2.44 9.55 -15.99
CA ALA A 101 1.55 10.63 -16.38
C ALA A 101 2.25 11.60 -17.34
N ARG A 102 3.53 11.92 -17.09
CA ARG A 102 4.33 12.78 -17.99
C ARG A 102 4.56 12.13 -19.34
N ASP A 103 4.88 10.84 -19.35
CA ASP A 103 5.10 10.09 -20.58
C ASP A 103 3.84 10.08 -21.43
N HIS A 104 2.69 9.91 -20.79
CA HIS A 104 1.41 9.96 -21.49
C HIS A 104 1.15 11.33 -22.12
N VAL A 105 1.39 12.40 -21.36
CA VAL A 105 1.23 13.78 -21.87
C VAL A 105 2.21 14.06 -23.03
N ALA A 106 3.46 13.62 -22.91
CA ALA A 106 4.45 13.78 -23.96
C ALA A 106 4.05 13.02 -25.24
N ALA A 107 3.42 11.85 -25.11
CA ALA A 107 2.96 11.08 -26.27
C ALA A 107 1.81 11.77 -27.02
N ILE A 108 1.03 12.59 -26.33
CA ILE A 108 -0.05 13.37 -26.94
C ILE A 108 0.45 14.64 -27.62
N ALA A 109 1.47 15.23 -27.04
CA ALA A 109 2.05 16.49 -27.53
C ALA A 109 2.91 16.28 -28.77
#